data_94923da55f6de04924561b6efdcae98d
#
_entry.id   94923da55f6de04924561b6efdcae98d
#
_cell.length_a   1.000
_cell.length_b   1.000
_cell.length_c   1.000
_cell.angle_alpha   90.00
_cell.angle_beta   90.00
_cell.angle_gamma   90.00
#
_symmetry.space_group_name_H-M   'P 1'
#
loop_
_entity.id
_entity.type
_entity.pdbx_description
1 polymer ?
#
loop_
_entity_poly.entity_id
_entity_poly.type
_entity_poly.pdbx_seq_one_letter_code
_entity_poly.pdbx_strand_id
1 'polypeptide(L)' 'MSSKKLKKNSINQGHYLELMDRIHILCCTLDEHILNHPLSENEPDIQNKLDSALELLLEAYQIVGNKEISYEEENNAH' A
#
# COMPACT_ATOMS: atom_id res chain seq x y z
N MET A 1 -1.45 13.15 13.26
CA MET A 1 -0.63 13.34 12.07
C MET A 1 -1.38 14.20 11.07
N SER A 2 -0.84 15.34 10.79
CA SER A 2 -1.50 16.22 9.85
C SER A 2 -0.97 15.95 8.45
N SER A 3 -1.80 15.56 7.57
CA SER A 3 -1.44 15.47 6.18
C SER A 3 -2.21 16.54 5.43
N LYS A 4 -1.51 17.28 4.62
CA LYS A 4 -2.16 18.24 3.75
C LYS A 4 -2.91 17.47 2.68
N LYS A 5 -4.18 17.75 2.55
CA LYS A 5 -4.96 17.17 1.46
C LYS A 5 -4.67 17.97 0.20
N LEU A 6 -4.14 17.31 -0.79
CA LEU A 6 -3.91 17.93 -2.08
C LEU A 6 -5.22 17.96 -2.85
N LYS A 7 -5.40 19.01 -3.64
CA LYS A 7 -6.52 19.07 -4.57
C LYS A 7 -6.33 17.99 -5.61
N LYS A 8 -7.43 17.45 -6.11
CA LYS A 8 -7.37 16.38 -7.08
C LYS A 8 -6.51 16.71 -8.30
N ASN A 9 -6.57 17.95 -8.77
CA ASN A 9 -5.79 18.36 -9.93
C ASN A 9 -4.31 18.59 -9.62
N SER A 10 -3.93 18.50 -8.36
CA SER A 10 -2.51 18.60 -7.96
C SER A 10 -1.85 17.23 -7.89
N ILE A 11 -2.59 16.16 -8.09
CA ILE A 11 -2.05 14.80 -8.07
C ILE A 11 -1.30 14.57 -9.38
N ASN A 12 -0.12 13.97 -9.29
CA ASN A 12 0.66 13.59 -10.46
C ASN A 12 1.15 12.17 -10.32
N GLN A 13 1.81 11.67 -11.37
CA GLN A 13 2.30 10.29 -11.41
C GLN A 13 3.21 9.98 -10.21
N GLY A 14 4.03 10.93 -9.81
CA GLY A 14 4.92 10.73 -8.67
C GLY A 14 4.19 10.41 -7.38
N HIS A 15 2.97 10.93 -7.21
CA HIS A 15 2.17 10.63 -6.03
C HIS A 15 1.75 9.16 -5.99
N TYR A 16 1.41 8.58 -7.14
CA TYR A 16 1.06 7.16 -7.21
C TYR A 16 2.27 6.30 -6.85
N LEU A 17 3.43 6.62 -7.42
CA LEU A 17 4.65 5.87 -7.15
C LEU A 17 5.08 6.00 -5.69
N GLU A 18 4.94 7.19 -5.12
CA GLU A 18 5.26 7.43 -3.72
C GLU A 18 4.38 6.60 -2.79
N LEU A 19 3.07 6.58 -3.06
CA LEU A 19 2.15 5.79 -2.24
C LEU A 19 2.46 4.30 -2.35
N MET A 20 2.76 3.82 -3.55
CA MET A 20 3.13 2.42 -3.74
C MET A 20 4.37 2.07 -2.92
N ASP A 21 5.37 2.94 -2.94
CA ASP A 21 6.59 2.73 -2.19
C ASP A 21 6.32 2.66 -0.69
N ARG A 22 5.48 3.54 -0.19
CA ARG A 22 5.13 3.57 1.23
C ARG A 22 4.34 2.34 1.64
N ILE A 23 3.43 1.88 0.80
CA ILE A 23 2.69 0.63 1.06
C ILE A 23 3.66 -0.54 1.08
N HIS A 24 4.60 -0.58 0.15
CA HIS A 24 5.61 -1.64 0.10
C HIS A 24 6.43 -1.68 1.39
N ILE A 25 6.89 -0.53 1.86
CA ILE A 25 7.66 -0.45 3.11
C ILE A 25 6.83 -0.95 4.29
N LEU A 26 5.57 -0.57 4.34
CA LEU A 26 4.68 -1.00 5.42
C LEU A 26 4.46 -2.51 5.37
N CYS A 27 4.28 -3.08 4.18
CA CYS A 27 4.10 -4.52 4.01
C CYS A 27 5.35 -5.27 4.49
N CYS A 28 6.53 -4.78 4.16
CA CYS A 28 7.77 -5.38 4.62
C CYS A 28 7.88 -5.33 6.14
N THR A 29 7.52 -4.20 6.73
CA THR A 29 7.55 -4.03 8.20
C THR A 29 6.57 -5.00 8.86
N LEU A 30 5.36 -5.10 8.31
CA LEU A 30 4.34 -5.99 8.84
C LEU A 30 4.82 -7.44 8.79
N ASP A 31 5.40 -7.84 7.66
CA ASP A 31 5.88 -9.20 7.50
C ASP A 31 7.06 -9.50 8.43
N GLU A 32 8.05 -8.62 8.47
CA GLU A 32 9.29 -8.88 9.21
C GLU A 32 9.14 -8.74 10.72
N HIS A 33 8.36 -7.77 11.17
CA HIS A 33 8.31 -7.40 12.58
C HIS A 33 7.05 -7.83 13.30
N ILE A 34 5.97 -8.03 12.59
CA ILE A 34 4.68 -8.32 13.20
C ILE A 34 4.28 -9.77 12.96
N LEU A 35 4.26 -10.21 11.70
CA LEU A 35 3.87 -11.58 11.38
C LEU A 35 4.88 -12.60 11.89
N ASN A 36 6.15 -12.24 11.93
CA ASN A 36 7.21 -13.12 12.45
C ASN A 36 7.39 -13.02 13.95
N HIS A 37 6.58 -12.21 14.61
CA HIS A 37 6.64 -12.12 16.07
C HIS A 37 6.18 -13.45 16.68
N PRO A 38 6.87 -13.96 17.71
CA PRO A 38 6.50 -15.25 18.31
C PRO A 38 5.05 -15.35 18.76
N LEU A 39 4.49 -14.25 19.30
CA LEU A 39 3.10 -14.26 19.72
C LEU A 39 2.16 -14.45 18.53
N SER A 40 2.42 -13.75 17.42
CA SER A 40 1.60 -13.89 16.22
C SER A 40 1.64 -15.33 15.68
N GLU A 41 2.82 -15.95 15.70
CA GLU A 41 2.96 -17.31 15.22
C GLU A 41 2.24 -18.34 16.10
N ASN A 42 2.13 -18.06 17.39
CA ASN A 42 1.51 -18.98 18.34
C ASN A 42 0.01 -18.75 18.55
N GLU A 43 -0.53 -17.64 18.05
CA GLU A 43 -1.95 -17.29 18.23
C GLU A 43 -2.60 -17.20 16.86
N PRO A 44 -3.25 -18.28 16.39
CA PRO A 44 -3.83 -18.30 15.05
C PRO A 44 -4.85 -17.20 14.78
N ASP A 45 -5.63 -16.81 15.78
CA ASP A 45 -6.62 -15.75 15.59
C ASP A 45 -5.96 -14.40 15.33
N ILE A 46 -4.87 -14.12 16.04
CA ILE A 46 -4.10 -12.89 15.83
C ILE A 46 -3.41 -12.96 14.47
N GLN A 47 -2.76 -14.08 14.16
CA GLN A 47 -2.05 -14.24 12.90
C GLN A 47 -2.98 -14.10 11.71
N ASN A 48 -4.17 -14.69 11.78
CA ASN A 48 -5.13 -14.61 10.68
C ASN A 48 -5.58 -13.18 10.43
N LYS A 49 -5.77 -12.39 11.47
CA LYS A 49 -6.14 -10.97 11.31
C LYS A 49 -5.02 -10.17 10.69
N LEU A 50 -3.79 -10.44 11.08
CA LEU A 50 -2.63 -9.75 10.53
C LEU A 50 -2.38 -10.15 9.08
N ASP A 51 -2.57 -11.41 8.76
CA ASP A 51 -2.47 -11.88 7.37
C ASP A 51 -3.50 -11.21 6.49
N SER A 52 -4.73 -11.07 6.99
CA SER A 52 -5.79 -10.37 6.26
C SER A 52 -5.43 -8.92 6.03
N ALA A 53 -4.84 -8.26 7.02
CA ALA A 53 -4.39 -6.87 6.88
C ALA A 53 -3.33 -6.75 5.79
N LEU A 54 -2.38 -7.68 5.75
CA LEU A 54 -1.36 -7.70 4.71
C LEU A 54 -1.98 -7.87 3.33
N GLU A 55 -2.93 -8.78 3.20
CA GLU A 55 -3.60 -9.00 1.93
C GLU A 55 -4.31 -7.74 1.43
N LEU A 56 -4.98 -7.03 2.35
CA LEU A 56 -5.67 -5.78 1.99
C LEU A 56 -4.69 -4.71 1.55
N LEU A 57 -3.53 -4.63 2.19
CA LEU A 57 -2.49 -3.69 1.78
C LEU A 57 -1.94 -4.03 0.41
N LEU A 58 -1.74 -5.31 0.12
CA LEU A 58 -1.27 -5.76 -1.19
C LEU A 58 -2.31 -5.49 -2.27
N GLU A 59 -3.58 -5.64 -1.95
CA GLU A 59 -4.66 -5.30 -2.90
C GLU A 59 -4.66 -3.80 -3.18
N ALA A 60 -4.47 -2.98 -2.15
CA ALA A 60 -4.37 -1.53 -2.33
C ALA A 60 -3.19 -1.17 -3.22
N TYR A 61 -2.07 -1.83 -3.02
CA TYR A 61 -0.88 -1.65 -3.85
C TYR A 61 -1.19 -1.91 -5.32
N GLN A 62 -1.90 -3.00 -5.59
CA GLN A 62 -2.29 -3.35 -6.96
C GLN A 62 -3.22 -2.31 -7.56
N ILE A 63 -4.17 -1.81 -6.77
CA ILE A 63 -5.10 -0.79 -7.24
C ILE A 63 -4.35 0.48 -7.60
N VAL A 64 -3.45 0.91 -6.74
CA VAL A 64 -2.66 2.11 -7.00
C VAL A 64 -1.80 1.93 -8.26
N GLY A 65 -1.19 0.76 -8.42
CA GLY A 65 -0.39 0.45 -9.59
C GLY A 65 -1.20 0.52 -10.87
N ASN A 66 -2.41 -0.01 -10.86
CA ASN A 66 -3.28 0.04 -12.04
C ASN A 66 -3.70 1.47 -12.36
N LYS A 67 -3.97 2.25 -11.33
CA LYS A 67 -4.34 3.67 -11.53
C LYS A 67 -3.16 4.48 -12.06
N GLU A 68 -1.95 4.17 -11.60
CA GLU A 68 -0.75 4.84 -12.08
C GLU A 68 -0.56 4.59 -13.58
N ILE A 69 -0.74 3.35 -14.02
CA ILE A 69 -0.62 3.00 -15.43
C ILE A 69 -1.67 3.74 -16.26
N SER A 70 -2.91 3.78 -15.78
CA SER A 70 -3.99 4.50 -16.46
C SER A 70 -3.68 5.99 -16.55
N TYR A 71 -3.15 6.56 -15.47
CA TYR A 71 -2.77 7.97 -15.45
C TYR A 71 -1.69 8.26 -16.49
N GLU A 72 -0.69 7.41 -16.56
CA GLU A 72 0.39 7.55 -17.53
C GLU A 72 -0.13 7.48 -18.97
N GLU A 73 -1.00 6.52 -19.24
CA GLU A 73 -1.59 6.36 -20.57
C GLU A 73 -2.40 7.59 -20.98
N GLU A 74 -3.21 8.13 -20.06
CA GLU A 74 -4.01 9.32 -20.32
C GLU A 74 -3.14 10.52 -20.66
N ASN A 75 -2.01 10.66 -19.98
CA ASN A 75 -1.13 11.80 -20.19
C ASN A 75 -0.21 11.65 -21.40
N ASN A 76 -0.05 10.45 -21.91
CA ASN A 76 0.77 10.17 -23.08
C ASN A 76 -0.05 9.97 -24.36
N ALA A 77 -1.35 10.03 -24.25
CA ALA A 77 -2.25 9.76 -25.37
C ALA A 77 -2.57 11.02 -26.13
N HIS A 78 -1.57 11.64 -26.70
CA HIS A 78 -1.77 12.85 -27.51
C HIS A 78 -1.33 12.61 -28.94
#